data_8eead8749c06352ec8dcf180d48b907f
#
_entry.id   8eead8749c06352ec8dcf180d48b907f
#
_cell.length_a   1.000
_cell.length_b   1.000
_cell.length_c   1.000
_cell.angle_alpha   90.00
_cell.angle_beta   90.00
_cell.angle_gamma   90.00
#
_symmetry.space_group_name_H-M   'P 1'
#
loop_
_entity.id
_entity.type
_entity.pdbx_description
1 polymer ?
#
loop_
_entity_poly.entity_id
_entity_poly.type
_entity_poly.pdbx_seq_one_letter_code
_entity_poly.pdbx_strand_id
1 'polypeptide(L)'
;GAVKALYMITGAPPLVPRFALGNWWSRYYAYTQDGYLRLLQRFEDRKIPLTVATLDMDWHWSKTLDEVKKITELGRNTEFYGGNNGWTGYSWNTDLFPDYKKLLRDIKEKGCKITLNLHPADGVRWFENQYNDMANALGKDSSTGERIAFDIADDDFINAYFKILHKPYEKDGVDFWWIDWQQGEKSDLDGLDPLWSLNHYHY
;
A
#
# COMPACT_ATOMS: atom_id res chain seq x y z
N GLY A 1 -35.51 -12.87 -11.49
CA GLY A 1 -35.06 -11.81 -12.35
C GLY A 1 -33.55 -11.84 -12.55
N ALA A 2 -33.03 -10.96 -13.41
CA ALA A 2 -31.61 -10.93 -13.83
C ALA A 2 -30.61 -10.85 -12.65
N VAL A 3 -30.89 -10.03 -11.64
CA VAL A 3 -30.03 -9.90 -10.44
C VAL A 3 -29.89 -11.23 -9.70
N LYS A 4 -31.00 -12.01 -9.56
CA LYS A 4 -30.95 -13.33 -8.93
C LYS A 4 -30.11 -14.30 -9.77
N ALA A 5 -30.24 -14.25 -11.09
CA ALA A 5 -29.45 -15.09 -11.99
C ALA A 5 -27.95 -14.73 -11.92
N LEU A 6 -27.63 -13.43 -11.83
CA LEU A 6 -26.27 -12.95 -11.62
C LEU A 6 -25.67 -13.56 -10.34
N TYR A 7 -26.38 -13.46 -9.21
CA TYR A 7 -25.90 -14.02 -7.94
C TYR A 7 -25.75 -15.54 -7.93
N MET A 8 -26.47 -16.23 -8.77
CA MET A 8 -26.28 -17.69 -8.95
C MET A 8 -24.96 -18.02 -9.65
N ILE A 9 -24.44 -17.10 -10.46
CA ILE A 9 -23.16 -17.26 -11.19
C ILE A 9 -21.99 -16.72 -10.36
N THR A 10 -22.14 -15.53 -9.78
CA THR A 10 -21.05 -14.81 -9.09
C THR A 10 -20.97 -15.07 -7.59
N GLY A 11 -21.96 -15.73 -7.02
CA GLY A 11 -22.17 -15.80 -5.57
C GLY A 11 -22.85 -14.53 -5.01
N ALA A 12 -23.29 -14.60 -3.76
CA ALA A 12 -23.88 -13.48 -3.08
C ALA A 12 -22.77 -12.47 -2.70
N PRO A 13 -22.96 -11.14 -2.95
CA PRO A 13 -21.99 -10.17 -2.51
C PRO A 13 -21.96 -10.13 -0.98
N PRO A 14 -20.77 -9.93 -0.37
CA PRO A 14 -20.65 -9.75 1.06
C PRO A 14 -21.36 -8.47 1.51
N LEU A 15 -21.78 -8.44 2.76
CA LEU A 15 -22.30 -7.22 3.36
C LEU A 15 -21.15 -6.26 3.64
N VAL A 16 -21.06 -5.19 2.83
CA VAL A 16 -20.00 -4.18 3.02
C VAL A 16 -20.15 -3.45 4.36
N PRO A 17 -19.03 -3.14 5.04
CA PRO A 17 -19.06 -2.35 6.26
C PRO A 17 -19.70 -0.98 6.04
N ARG A 18 -20.46 -0.50 7.00
CA ARG A 18 -21.20 0.77 6.87
C ARG A 18 -20.31 1.97 6.55
N PHE A 19 -19.09 2.03 7.08
CA PHE A 19 -18.16 3.12 6.81
C PHE A 19 -17.77 3.21 5.34
N ALA A 20 -17.74 2.08 4.61
CA ALA A 20 -17.40 2.04 3.20
C ALA A 20 -18.43 2.74 2.31
N LEU A 21 -19.67 2.90 2.80
CA LEU A 21 -20.75 3.61 2.12
C LEU A 21 -20.78 5.11 2.44
N GLY A 22 -19.86 5.59 3.26
CA GLY A 22 -19.77 6.98 3.67
C GLY A 22 -18.91 7.83 2.74
N ASN A 23 -18.55 9.02 3.21
CA ASN A 23 -17.72 9.96 2.46
C ASN A 23 -16.23 9.66 2.69
N TRP A 24 -15.49 9.52 1.62
CA TRP A 24 -14.05 9.29 1.62
C TRP A 24 -13.34 10.55 1.12
N TRP A 25 -12.25 10.94 1.80
CA TRP A 25 -11.33 11.92 1.24
C TRP A 25 -10.15 11.20 0.62
N SER A 26 -9.97 11.38 -0.68
CA SER A 26 -8.82 10.88 -1.42
C SER A 26 -8.32 11.96 -2.37
N ARG A 27 -7.02 12.22 -2.37
CA ARG A 27 -6.36 13.13 -3.30
C ARG A 27 -4.90 12.78 -3.42
N TYR A 28 -4.42 12.61 -4.65
CA TYR A 28 -2.99 12.56 -4.93
C TYR A 28 -2.38 13.95 -4.68
N TYR A 29 -1.74 14.09 -3.55
CA TYR A 29 -1.14 15.34 -3.11
C TYR A 29 -0.16 15.05 -1.95
N ALA A 30 1.07 15.59 -2.02
CA ALA A 30 2.08 15.42 -0.98
C ALA A 30 1.72 16.22 0.28
N TYR A 31 0.78 15.70 1.05
CA TYR A 31 0.43 16.28 2.35
C TYR A 31 1.57 16.10 3.33
N THR A 32 1.85 17.13 4.12
CA THR A 32 2.56 16.94 5.38
C THR A 32 1.61 16.42 6.45
N GLN A 33 2.13 15.78 7.50
CA GLN A 33 1.35 15.31 8.64
C GLN A 33 0.39 16.38 9.19
N ASP A 34 0.91 17.57 9.50
CA ASP A 34 0.11 18.68 9.98
C ASP A 34 -0.88 19.21 8.93
N GLY A 35 -0.47 19.21 7.67
CA GLY A 35 -1.33 19.62 6.56
C GLY A 35 -2.56 18.73 6.44
N TYR A 36 -2.36 17.42 6.59
CA TYR A 36 -3.44 16.44 6.54
C TYR A 36 -4.38 16.56 7.74
N LEU A 37 -3.84 16.71 8.95
CA LEU A 37 -4.65 16.92 10.15
C LEU A 37 -5.48 18.22 10.09
N ARG A 38 -4.89 19.31 9.58
CA ARG A 38 -5.64 20.55 9.33
C ARG A 38 -6.76 20.37 8.30
N LEU A 39 -6.53 19.56 7.28
CA LEU A 39 -7.57 19.22 6.31
C LEU A 39 -8.75 18.52 6.98
N LEU A 40 -8.48 17.49 7.78
CA LEU A 40 -9.52 16.75 8.51
C LEU A 40 -10.28 17.67 9.48
N GLN A 41 -9.57 18.58 10.17
CA GLN A 41 -10.20 19.57 11.03
C GLN A 41 -11.18 20.47 10.26
N ARG A 42 -10.83 20.85 9.03
CA ARG A 42 -11.75 21.65 8.17
C ARG A 42 -13.02 20.90 7.81
N PHE A 43 -13.01 19.57 7.67
CA PHE A 43 -14.24 18.78 7.51
C PHE A 43 -15.11 18.86 8.76
N GLU A 44 -14.54 18.71 9.94
CA GLU A 44 -15.24 18.83 11.21
C GLU A 44 -15.84 20.23 11.40
N ASP A 45 -15.03 21.29 11.25
CA ASP A 45 -15.46 22.69 11.42
C ASP A 45 -16.63 23.05 10.49
N ARG A 46 -16.67 22.45 9.31
CA ARG A 46 -17.72 22.64 8.32
C ARG A 46 -18.87 21.66 8.45
N LYS A 47 -18.81 20.76 9.44
CA LYS A 47 -19.81 19.71 9.68
C LYS A 47 -20.04 18.82 8.45
N ILE A 48 -18.99 18.58 7.67
CA ILE A 48 -19.00 17.65 6.55
C ILE A 48 -18.59 16.28 7.09
N PRO A 49 -19.48 15.28 7.08
CA PRO A 49 -19.15 13.97 7.58
C PRO A 49 -18.07 13.31 6.71
N LEU A 50 -17.09 12.70 7.36
CA LEU A 50 -16.03 11.93 6.73
C LEU A 50 -15.92 10.58 7.42
N THR A 51 -15.88 9.51 6.66
CA THR A 51 -15.79 8.15 7.21
C THR A 51 -14.45 7.48 6.94
N VAL A 52 -13.77 7.87 5.85
CA VAL A 52 -12.48 7.31 5.47
C VAL A 52 -11.49 8.42 5.12
N ALA A 53 -10.35 8.37 5.76
CA ALA A 53 -9.16 9.17 5.46
C ALA A 53 -8.20 8.32 4.60
N THR A 54 -8.01 8.73 3.36
CA THR A 54 -7.12 8.05 2.42
C THR A 54 -5.80 8.79 2.33
N LEU A 55 -4.70 8.09 2.50
CA LEU A 55 -3.36 8.58 2.21
C LEU A 55 -2.91 7.95 0.90
N ASP A 56 -2.72 8.80 -0.11
CA ASP A 56 -2.27 8.39 -1.43
C ASP A 56 -0.75 8.13 -1.44
N MET A 57 -0.19 7.72 -2.54
CA MET A 57 1.15 7.13 -2.65
C MET A 57 2.29 7.91 -1.96
N ASP A 58 2.15 9.20 -1.71
CA ASP A 58 3.17 9.98 -0.98
C ASP A 58 3.29 9.62 0.53
N TRP A 59 2.44 8.71 1.04
CA TRP A 59 2.64 8.18 2.40
C TRP A 59 3.95 7.41 2.54
N HIS A 60 4.41 6.78 1.46
CA HIS A 60 5.71 6.14 1.36
C HIS A 60 6.69 6.98 0.53
N TRP A 61 7.95 6.58 0.50
CA TRP A 61 8.94 7.21 -0.36
C TRP A 61 8.58 7.00 -1.84
N SER A 62 8.12 8.05 -2.50
CA SER A 62 7.66 8.04 -3.89
C SER A 62 8.57 8.80 -4.87
N LYS A 63 9.61 9.48 -4.38
CA LYS A 63 10.53 10.26 -5.21
C LYS A 63 11.62 9.39 -5.82
N THR A 64 11.39 8.97 -7.03
CA THR A 64 12.31 8.18 -7.84
C THR A 64 13.66 8.83 -8.12
N LEU A 65 13.71 10.15 -8.24
CA LEU A 65 14.95 10.85 -8.62
C LEU A 65 16.06 10.69 -7.58
N ASP A 66 15.72 10.72 -6.29
CA ASP A 66 16.70 10.56 -5.21
C ASP A 66 17.19 9.11 -5.14
N GLU A 67 16.33 8.14 -5.45
CA GLU A 67 16.69 6.72 -5.53
C GLU A 67 17.60 6.43 -6.73
N VAL A 68 17.23 6.90 -7.91
CA VAL A 68 18.04 6.76 -9.13
C VAL A 68 19.42 7.38 -8.91
N LYS A 69 19.50 8.53 -8.26
CA LYS A 69 20.76 9.17 -7.93
C LYS A 69 21.60 8.28 -7.00
N LYS A 70 21.04 7.79 -5.90
CA LYS A 70 21.73 6.89 -4.97
C LYS A 70 22.20 5.61 -5.62
N ILE A 71 21.36 4.98 -6.43
CA ILE A 71 21.69 3.76 -7.14
C ILE A 71 22.84 4.02 -8.14
N THR A 72 22.78 5.14 -8.84
CA THR A 72 23.83 5.55 -9.80
C THR A 72 25.13 5.87 -9.06
N GLU A 73 25.08 6.58 -7.94
CA GLU A 73 26.26 6.88 -7.11
C GLU A 73 26.93 5.60 -6.57
N LEU A 74 26.15 4.55 -6.32
CA LEU A 74 26.64 3.22 -5.94
C LEU A 74 27.15 2.38 -7.12
N GLY A 75 27.08 2.91 -8.35
CA GLY A 75 27.47 2.18 -9.57
C GLY A 75 26.56 1.00 -9.90
N ARG A 76 25.32 1.00 -9.43
CA ARG A 76 24.35 -0.08 -9.62
C ARG A 76 23.40 0.21 -10.79
N ASN A 77 22.84 -0.86 -11.36
CA ASN A 77 21.86 -0.76 -12.44
C ASN A 77 20.49 -0.34 -11.87
N THR A 78 19.97 0.80 -12.30
CA THR A 78 18.69 1.36 -11.85
C THR A 78 17.49 0.50 -12.21
N GLU A 79 17.57 -0.23 -13.33
CA GLU A 79 16.52 -1.13 -13.78
C GLU A 79 16.37 -2.36 -12.87
N PHE A 80 17.47 -2.78 -12.29
CA PHE A 80 17.55 -3.96 -11.42
C PHE A 80 17.32 -3.64 -9.95
N TYR A 81 17.85 -2.51 -9.46
CA TYR A 81 17.80 -2.15 -8.04
C TYR A 81 16.70 -1.14 -7.70
N GLY A 82 16.35 -0.28 -8.64
CA GLY A 82 15.27 0.67 -8.49
C GLY A 82 13.93 0.12 -8.89
N GLY A 83 12.94 0.50 -8.98
CA GLY A 83 11.73 0.32 -9.73
C GLY A 83 11.55 1.52 -10.64
N ASN A 84 10.53 1.49 -11.42
CA ASN A 84 10.18 2.63 -12.23
C ASN A 84 9.19 3.52 -11.46
N ASN A 85 9.44 4.80 -11.40
CA ASN A 85 8.46 5.85 -11.06
C ASN A 85 8.05 6.04 -9.59
N GLY A 86 8.59 5.28 -8.61
CA GLY A 86 8.25 5.46 -7.19
C GLY A 86 6.79 5.17 -6.81
N TRP A 87 6.09 4.40 -7.64
CA TRP A 87 4.71 4.00 -7.36
C TRP A 87 4.63 2.96 -6.25
N THR A 88 5.52 1.97 -6.29
CA THR A 88 5.62 0.94 -5.25
C THR A 88 6.44 1.46 -4.08
N GLY A 89 5.97 1.24 -2.86
CA GLY A 89 6.71 1.54 -1.64
C GLY A 89 5.98 1.05 -0.40
N TYR A 90 6.79 0.77 0.64
CA TYR A 90 6.30 0.22 1.91
C TYR A 90 6.85 0.96 3.13
N SER A 91 7.76 1.91 2.94
CA SER A 91 8.37 2.67 4.03
C SER A 91 7.80 4.06 4.13
N TRP A 92 7.32 4.45 5.31
CA TRP A 92 6.79 5.79 5.53
C TRP A 92 7.77 6.89 5.12
N ASN A 93 7.27 7.86 4.39
CA ASN A 93 8.00 9.07 4.07
C ASN A 93 8.09 9.97 5.30
N THR A 94 9.18 9.85 6.04
CA THR A 94 9.37 10.56 7.32
C THR A 94 9.61 12.07 7.16
N ASP A 95 9.89 12.56 5.95
CA ASP A 95 9.93 14.00 5.68
C ASP A 95 8.52 14.61 5.70
N LEU A 96 7.54 13.85 5.21
CA LEU A 96 6.15 14.28 5.20
C LEU A 96 5.42 13.88 6.49
N PHE A 97 5.71 12.68 7.01
CA PHE A 97 5.04 12.07 8.15
C PHE A 97 6.05 11.64 9.23
N PRO A 98 6.66 12.60 9.95
CA PRO A 98 7.73 12.30 10.91
C PRO A 98 7.27 11.45 12.09
N ASP A 99 6.01 11.50 12.47
CA ASP A 99 5.39 10.62 13.48
C ASP A 99 4.08 10.06 12.94
N TYR A 100 4.19 9.14 11.98
CA TYR A 100 3.02 8.53 11.35
C TYR A 100 2.13 7.79 12.37
N LYS A 101 2.70 7.24 13.44
CA LYS A 101 1.91 6.55 14.48
C LYS A 101 1.00 7.51 15.22
N LYS A 102 1.49 8.71 15.50
CA LYS A 102 0.66 9.79 16.05
C LYS A 102 -0.41 10.21 15.04
N LEU A 103 -0.05 10.38 13.77
CA LEU A 103 -1.00 10.72 12.72
C LEU A 103 -2.16 9.72 12.66
N LEU A 104 -1.84 8.41 12.65
CA LEU A 104 -2.86 7.37 12.60
C LEU A 104 -3.79 7.43 13.82
N ARG A 105 -3.25 7.64 15.02
CA ARG A 105 -4.08 7.84 16.24
C ARG A 105 -4.97 9.07 16.13
N ASP A 106 -4.42 10.21 15.73
CA ASP A 106 -5.17 11.47 15.61
C ASP A 106 -6.33 11.34 14.59
N ILE A 107 -6.10 10.62 13.47
CA ILE A 107 -7.15 10.33 12.49
C ILE A 107 -8.25 9.43 13.09
N LYS A 108 -7.86 8.41 13.86
CA LYS A 108 -8.80 7.52 14.54
C LYS A 108 -9.66 8.25 15.58
N GLU A 109 -9.06 9.18 16.32
CA GLU A 109 -9.78 10.02 17.29
C GLU A 109 -10.87 10.88 16.63
N LYS A 110 -10.69 11.23 15.35
CA LYS A 110 -11.71 11.89 14.52
C LYS A 110 -12.79 10.94 13.98
N GLY A 111 -12.73 9.67 14.32
CA GLY A 111 -13.72 8.67 13.92
C GLY A 111 -13.56 8.15 12.49
N CYS A 112 -12.48 8.47 11.79
CA CYS A 112 -12.22 8.01 10.43
C CYS A 112 -11.56 6.63 10.41
N LYS A 113 -11.90 5.82 9.42
CA LYS A 113 -11.11 4.68 8.98
C LYS A 113 -9.95 5.15 8.12
N ILE A 114 -8.87 4.39 8.11
CA ILE A 114 -7.63 4.76 7.43
C ILE A 114 -7.31 3.73 6.36
N THR A 115 -7.07 4.20 5.14
CA THR A 115 -6.53 3.38 4.06
C THR A 115 -5.30 4.02 3.44
N LEU A 116 -4.35 3.19 3.08
CA LEU A 116 -3.13 3.58 2.37
C LEU A 116 -3.19 3.04 0.95
N ASN A 117 -2.77 3.87 -0.01
CA ASN A 117 -2.62 3.46 -1.41
C ASN A 117 -1.41 2.53 -1.57
N LEU A 118 -1.54 1.50 -2.40
CA LEU A 118 -0.51 0.51 -2.63
C LEU A 118 -0.43 0.09 -4.10
N HIS A 119 0.79 0.05 -4.64
CA HIS A 119 1.12 -0.39 -5.99
C HIS A 119 2.23 -1.45 -5.92
N PRO A 120 1.91 -2.74 -5.79
CA PRO A 120 2.89 -3.76 -5.42
C PRO A 120 3.79 -4.25 -6.55
N ALA A 121 3.54 -3.87 -7.81
CA ALA A 121 4.17 -4.47 -8.99
C ALA A 121 5.71 -4.46 -8.98
N ASP A 122 6.35 -3.43 -8.43
CA ASP A 122 7.81 -3.34 -8.39
C ASP A 122 8.45 -4.15 -7.24
N GLY A 123 7.65 -4.84 -6.44
CA GLY A 123 8.15 -5.65 -5.33
C GLY A 123 8.81 -4.83 -4.22
N VAL A 124 9.79 -5.41 -3.51
CA VAL A 124 10.45 -4.76 -2.36
C VAL A 124 11.88 -4.40 -2.72
N ARG A 125 12.22 -3.12 -2.57
CA ARG A 125 13.51 -2.58 -2.97
C ARG A 125 14.46 -2.46 -1.77
N TRP A 126 15.76 -2.44 -2.05
CA TRP A 126 16.84 -2.48 -1.07
C TRP A 126 16.80 -1.37 -0.02
N PHE A 127 16.22 -0.23 -0.32
CA PHE A 127 16.13 0.92 0.61
C PHE A 127 14.89 0.89 1.50
N GLU A 128 13.95 -0.04 1.26
CA GLU A 128 12.78 -0.21 2.11
C GLU A 128 13.19 -0.70 3.50
N ASN A 129 12.55 -0.17 4.53
CA ASN A 129 12.82 -0.58 5.91
C ASN A 129 12.63 -2.08 6.14
N GLN A 130 11.74 -2.70 5.37
CA GLN A 130 11.36 -4.11 5.46
C GLN A 130 12.20 -5.03 4.56
N TYR A 131 13.10 -4.48 3.75
CA TYR A 131 13.82 -5.24 2.73
C TYR A 131 14.59 -6.42 3.31
N ASN A 132 15.37 -6.21 4.37
CA ASN A 132 16.17 -7.28 4.98
C ASN A 132 15.29 -8.39 5.56
N ASP A 133 14.18 -8.04 6.21
CA ASP A 133 13.24 -9.01 6.77
C ASP A 133 12.56 -9.82 5.67
N MET A 134 12.18 -9.17 4.57
CA MET A 134 11.63 -9.85 3.39
C MET A 134 12.64 -10.78 2.74
N ALA A 135 13.89 -10.33 2.52
CA ALA A 135 14.94 -11.14 1.94
C ALA A 135 15.20 -12.39 2.80
N ASN A 136 15.33 -12.21 4.12
CA ASN A 136 15.54 -13.32 5.06
C ASN A 136 14.37 -14.31 5.05
N ALA A 137 13.13 -13.83 5.03
CA ALA A 137 11.96 -14.70 4.99
C ALA A 137 11.87 -15.55 3.72
N LEU A 138 12.42 -15.04 2.61
CA LEU A 138 12.44 -15.72 1.31
C LEU A 138 13.79 -16.44 1.02
N GLY A 139 14.68 -16.54 2.00
CA GLY A 139 15.99 -17.20 1.84
C GLY A 139 16.91 -16.49 0.82
N LYS A 140 16.73 -15.18 0.61
CA LYS A 140 17.52 -14.36 -0.31
C LYS A 140 18.65 -13.65 0.43
N ASP A 141 19.78 -13.44 -0.25
CA ASP A 141 20.89 -12.66 0.29
C ASP A 141 20.62 -11.16 0.19
N SER A 142 20.29 -10.54 1.31
CA SER A 142 20.00 -9.09 1.36
C SER A 142 21.24 -8.22 1.09
N SER A 143 22.46 -8.76 1.18
CA SER A 143 23.68 -8.00 0.92
C SER A 143 23.85 -7.63 -0.55
N THR A 144 23.17 -8.34 -1.45
CA THR A 144 23.19 -8.06 -2.89
C THR A 144 22.48 -6.77 -3.24
N GLY A 145 21.47 -6.38 -2.44
CA GLY A 145 20.58 -5.25 -2.73
C GLY A 145 19.65 -5.50 -3.92
N GLU A 146 19.52 -6.74 -4.37
CA GLU A 146 18.60 -7.10 -5.45
C GLU A 146 17.15 -6.88 -5.05
N ARG A 147 16.36 -6.34 -5.98
CA ARG A 147 14.93 -6.18 -5.76
C ARG A 147 14.26 -7.53 -5.56
N ILE A 148 13.45 -7.65 -4.53
CA ILE A 148 12.58 -8.80 -4.32
C ILE A 148 11.36 -8.62 -5.24
N ALA A 149 11.23 -9.44 -6.26
CA ALA A 149 10.11 -9.36 -7.19
C ALA A 149 8.77 -9.58 -6.46
N PHE A 150 7.73 -8.92 -6.95
CA PHE A 150 6.37 -9.21 -6.51
C PHE A 150 5.92 -10.52 -7.15
N ASP A 151 5.59 -11.50 -6.32
CA ASP A 151 5.09 -12.80 -6.76
C ASP A 151 3.91 -13.23 -5.90
N ILE A 152 2.72 -12.90 -6.36
CA ILE A 152 1.47 -13.24 -5.66
C ILE A 152 1.08 -14.72 -5.81
N ALA A 153 1.80 -15.49 -6.62
CA ALA A 153 1.56 -16.91 -6.80
C ALA A 153 2.47 -17.80 -5.92
N ASP A 154 3.46 -17.19 -5.26
CA ASP A 154 4.36 -17.86 -4.32
C ASP A 154 3.84 -17.76 -2.89
N ASP A 155 3.54 -18.89 -2.27
CA ASP A 155 3.00 -18.97 -0.90
C ASP A 155 3.97 -18.38 0.14
N ASP A 156 5.27 -18.54 -0.02
CA ASP A 156 6.28 -17.99 0.88
C ASP A 156 6.31 -16.46 0.74
N PHE A 157 6.23 -15.96 -0.50
CA PHE A 157 6.12 -14.52 -0.75
C PHE A 157 4.84 -13.95 -0.12
N ILE A 158 3.68 -14.56 -0.32
CA ILE A 158 2.40 -14.10 0.23
C ILE A 158 2.45 -14.05 1.75
N ASN A 159 2.96 -15.09 2.39
CA ASN A 159 3.10 -15.12 3.84
C ASN A 159 4.01 -14.00 4.37
N ALA A 160 5.15 -13.77 3.72
CA ALA A 160 6.07 -12.69 4.06
C ALA A 160 5.43 -11.32 3.78
N TYR A 161 4.77 -11.16 2.64
CA TYR A 161 4.09 -9.93 2.20
C TYR A 161 3.10 -9.43 3.26
N PHE A 162 2.19 -10.26 3.72
CA PHE A 162 1.25 -9.85 4.77
C PHE A 162 1.92 -9.69 6.13
N LYS A 163 2.78 -10.60 6.52
CA LYS A 163 3.39 -10.60 7.85
C LYS A 163 4.34 -9.41 8.07
N ILE A 164 5.08 -9.02 7.04
CA ILE A 164 6.19 -8.06 7.14
C ILE A 164 5.76 -6.68 6.62
N LEU A 165 5.04 -6.63 5.50
CA LEU A 165 4.71 -5.36 4.85
C LEU A 165 3.38 -4.76 5.32
N HIS A 166 2.40 -5.57 5.76
CA HIS A 166 1.04 -5.11 6.08
C HIS A 166 0.73 -5.12 7.57
N LYS A 167 0.84 -6.28 8.21
CA LYS A 167 0.44 -6.46 9.62
C LYS A 167 1.07 -5.48 10.61
N PRO A 168 2.33 -5.03 10.48
CA PRO A 168 2.86 -4.01 11.37
C PRO A 168 2.09 -2.69 11.28
N TYR A 169 1.73 -2.24 10.08
CA TYR A 169 0.97 -1.00 9.89
C TYR A 169 -0.49 -1.13 10.28
N GLU A 170 -1.09 -2.30 10.10
CA GLU A 170 -2.43 -2.61 10.61
C GLU A 170 -2.47 -2.53 12.14
N LYS A 171 -1.44 -3.05 12.82
CA LYS A 171 -1.29 -2.90 14.29
C LYS A 171 -1.09 -1.45 14.72
N ASP A 172 -0.43 -0.65 13.90
CA ASP A 172 -0.23 0.79 14.16
C ASP A 172 -1.50 1.61 13.87
N GLY A 173 -2.50 1.06 13.17
CA GLY A 173 -3.81 1.69 13.00
C GLY A 173 -4.36 1.78 11.58
N VAL A 174 -3.69 1.26 10.57
CA VAL A 174 -4.26 1.15 9.21
C VAL A 174 -5.42 0.15 9.23
N ASP A 175 -6.58 0.51 8.67
CA ASP A 175 -7.78 -0.33 8.72
C ASP A 175 -7.91 -1.26 7.53
N PHE A 176 -7.48 -0.80 6.34
CA PHE A 176 -7.52 -1.57 5.12
C PHE A 176 -6.61 -0.95 4.06
N TRP A 177 -6.45 -1.62 2.92
CA TRP A 177 -5.52 -1.23 1.86
C TRP A 177 -6.26 -0.88 0.58
N TRP A 178 -5.80 0.18 -0.09
CA TRP A 178 -6.25 0.54 -1.42
C TRP A 178 -5.21 0.01 -2.42
N ILE A 179 -5.49 -1.15 -3.00
CA ILE A 179 -4.66 -1.74 -4.05
C ILE A 179 -5.06 -1.09 -5.37
N ASP A 180 -4.14 -0.36 -5.96
CA ASP A 180 -4.35 0.28 -7.25
C ASP A 180 -3.90 -0.63 -8.41
N TRP A 181 -3.85 -0.14 -9.62
CA TRP A 181 -3.72 -0.93 -10.85
C TRP A 181 -2.32 -1.52 -11.12
N GLN A 182 -1.26 -1.01 -10.50
CA GLN A 182 0.11 -1.50 -10.72
C GLN A 182 0.41 -2.72 -9.83
N GLN A 183 -0.09 -3.87 -10.20
CA GLN A 183 0.22 -5.16 -9.58
C GLN A 183 0.92 -6.15 -10.51
N GLY A 184 1.32 -5.70 -11.72
CA GLY A 184 1.89 -6.52 -12.78
C GLY A 184 0.83 -7.06 -13.75
N GLU A 185 1.29 -7.45 -14.94
CA GLU A 185 0.41 -7.97 -16.01
C GLU A 185 0.27 -9.50 -15.94
N LYS A 186 1.22 -10.18 -15.31
CA LYS A 186 1.30 -11.63 -15.25
C LYS A 186 1.75 -12.10 -13.87
N SER A 187 1.29 -13.26 -13.45
CA SER A 187 1.89 -14.04 -12.37
C SER A 187 2.73 -15.18 -12.95
N ASP A 188 3.50 -15.86 -12.13
CA ASP A 188 4.28 -17.03 -12.52
C ASP A 188 3.39 -18.26 -12.81
N LEU A 189 2.08 -18.18 -12.54
CA LEU A 189 1.10 -19.19 -12.91
C LEU A 189 0.34 -18.77 -14.18
N ASP A 190 0.42 -19.59 -15.22
CA ASP A 190 -0.28 -19.37 -16.47
C ASP A 190 -1.80 -19.21 -16.25
N GLY A 191 -2.34 -18.09 -16.73
CA GLY A 191 -3.77 -17.78 -16.65
C GLY A 191 -4.24 -17.21 -15.31
N LEU A 192 -3.35 -17.07 -14.33
CA LEU A 192 -3.67 -16.41 -13.06
C LEU A 192 -3.38 -14.90 -13.16
N ASP A 193 -4.45 -14.11 -13.11
CA ASP A 193 -4.35 -12.65 -13.10
C ASP A 193 -3.91 -12.16 -11.70
N PRO A 194 -2.83 -11.36 -11.58
CA PRO A 194 -2.37 -10.82 -10.31
C PRO A 194 -3.44 -10.01 -9.55
N LEU A 195 -4.29 -9.28 -10.27
CA LEU A 195 -5.37 -8.50 -9.66
C LEU A 195 -6.41 -9.42 -8.99
N TRP A 196 -6.74 -10.54 -9.63
CA TRP A 196 -7.65 -11.52 -9.04
C TRP A 196 -7.06 -12.10 -7.75
N SER A 197 -5.79 -12.49 -7.78
CA SER A 197 -5.10 -13.05 -6.61
C SER A 197 -5.01 -12.05 -5.47
N LEU A 198 -4.62 -10.80 -5.77
CA LEU A 198 -4.58 -9.72 -4.77
C LEU A 198 -5.94 -9.49 -4.11
N ASN A 199 -7.01 -9.41 -4.90
CA ASN A 199 -8.36 -9.27 -4.36
C ASN A 199 -8.75 -10.46 -3.47
N HIS A 200 -8.36 -11.67 -3.87
CA HIS A 200 -8.63 -12.88 -3.08
C HIS A 200 -7.90 -12.86 -1.73
N TYR A 201 -6.62 -12.51 -1.73
CA TYR A 201 -5.81 -12.53 -0.50
C TYR A 201 -6.06 -11.35 0.44
N HIS A 202 -6.51 -10.21 -0.08
CA HIS A 202 -6.85 -9.03 0.74
C HIS A 202 -8.30 -9.04 1.25
N TYR A 203 -9.15 -9.92 0.74
CA TYR A 203 -10.52 -10.10 1.22
C TYR A 203 -10.56 -10.85 2.54
#